data_4ff74136573fb72a6ffa73466f12e0d6
#
_entry.id   4ff74136573fb72a6ffa73466f12e0d6
#
_cell.length_a   1.000
_cell.length_b   1.000
_cell.length_c   1.000
_cell.angle_alpha   90.00
_cell.angle_beta   90.00
_cell.angle_gamma   90.00
#
_symmetry.space_group_name_H-M   'P 1'
#
loop_
_entity.id
_entity.type
_entity.pdbx_description
1 polymer ?
#
loop_
_entity_poly.entity_id
_entity_poly.type
_entity_poly.pdbx_seq_one_letter_code
_entity_poly.pdbx_strand_id
1 'polypeptide(L)'
;MHPQLEKLVNRIRDETLREKVTRFLENPAIEIGGKVYTGMPLAVSPAGMSRHHSYPGGFIEHVVATTEIALNLCNIIERVYHGKVDRDMVVSGTILHDIFKPLTYQAEENDTYRSTPLAERLDHLTLIVSEMVRRGFPLDLIHIVCAHHGGQAGPIWPRTIEALVCHLADVTDSRLNGEVLRAARYLSRKATGEELDVVSSKEAFEVVHSKVVGGWDGVKKTVEKIRRKRMKTS
;
A
#
# COMPACT_ATOMS: atom_id res chain seq x y z
N MET A 1 13.41 5.91 -9.75
CA MET A 1 12.71 5.15 -8.64
C MET A 1 12.56 6.03 -7.40
N HIS A 2 11.48 5.87 -6.62
CA HIS A 2 11.30 6.60 -5.34
C HIS A 2 12.33 6.14 -4.30
N PRO A 3 12.96 7.06 -3.51
CA PRO A 3 14.07 6.70 -2.60
C PRO A 3 13.71 5.64 -1.53
N GLN A 4 12.46 5.62 -1.06
CA GLN A 4 12.01 4.59 -0.11
C GLN A 4 11.88 3.21 -0.76
N LEU A 5 11.40 3.13 -2.01
CA LEU A 5 11.37 1.86 -2.75
C LEU A 5 12.78 1.36 -3.06
N GLU A 6 13.69 2.25 -3.42
CA GLU A 6 15.10 1.91 -3.66
C GLU A 6 15.73 1.28 -2.41
N LYS A 7 15.47 1.84 -1.21
CA LYS A 7 15.94 1.26 0.05
C LYS A 7 15.37 -0.13 0.30
N LEU A 8 14.13 -0.40 -0.08
CA LEU A 8 13.52 -1.72 0.07
C LEU A 8 14.11 -2.72 -0.92
N VAL A 9 14.25 -2.34 -2.18
CA VAL A 9 14.85 -3.18 -3.24
C VAL A 9 16.28 -3.59 -2.86
N ASN A 10 17.05 -2.68 -2.28
CA ASN A 10 18.42 -2.96 -1.83
C ASN A 10 18.49 -3.97 -0.65
N ARG A 11 17.37 -4.37 -0.05
CA ARG A 11 17.31 -5.46 0.93
C ARG A 11 17.24 -6.85 0.29
N ILE A 12 16.94 -6.93 -1.01
CA ILE A 12 16.95 -8.19 -1.77
C ILE A 12 18.41 -8.54 -2.06
N ARG A 13 18.87 -9.69 -1.56
CA ARG A 13 20.27 -10.15 -1.69
C ARG A 13 20.52 -10.83 -3.03
N ASP A 14 19.54 -11.61 -3.50
CA ASP A 14 19.60 -12.23 -4.84
C ASP A 14 19.63 -11.12 -5.91
N GLU A 15 20.77 -11.02 -6.61
CA GLU A 15 21.00 -9.96 -7.61
C GLU A 15 20.06 -10.08 -8.80
N THR A 16 19.80 -11.29 -9.26
CA THR A 16 18.90 -11.53 -10.40
C THR A 16 17.46 -11.11 -10.06
N LEU A 17 17.00 -11.48 -8.86
CA LEU A 17 15.67 -11.09 -8.38
C LEU A 17 15.58 -9.58 -8.16
N ARG A 18 16.60 -8.99 -7.53
CA ARG A 18 16.69 -7.54 -7.31
C ARG A 18 16.61 -6.75 -8.61
N GLU A 19 17.37 -7.16 -9.64
CA GLU A 19 17.30 -6.51 -10.96
C GLU A 19 15.91 -6.62 -11.60
N LYS A 20 15.28 -7.79 -11.52
CA LYS A 20 13.92 -7.98 -12.06
C LYS A 20 12.90 -7.07 -11.37
N VAL A 21 12.95 -6.98 -10.03
CA VAL A 21 12.08 -6.09 -9.24
C VAL A 21 12.36 -4.63 -9.59
N THR A 22 13.63 -4.23 -9.68
CA THR A 22 14.05 -2.88 -10.08
C THR A 22 13.45 -2.48 -11.42
N ARG A 23 13.65 -3.30 -12.46
CA ARG A 23 13.12 -3.05 -13.80
C ARG A 23 11.59 -2.96 -13.83
N PHE A 24 10.92 -3.73 -12.97
CA PHE A 24 9.47 -3.66 -12.86
C PHE A 24 9.01 -2.33 -12.26
N LEU A 25 9.67 -1.86 -11.20
CA LEU A 25 9.38 -0.57 -10.55
C LEU A 25 9.69 0.65 -11.43
N GLU A 26 10.70 0.55 -12.28
CA GLU A 26 11.05 1.61 -13.24
C GLU A 26 10.05 1.74 -14.39
N ASN A 27 9.42 0.64 -14.77
CA ASN A 27 8.41 0.62 -15.82
C ASN A 27 7.21 -0.26 -15.41
N PRO A 28 6.34 0.22 -14.49
CA PRO A 28 5.14 -0.48 -14.07
C PRO A 28 4.02 -0.30 -15.11
N ALA A 29 4.21 -0.88 -16.29
CA ALA A 29 3.28 -0.83 -17.41
C ALA A 29 2.91 -2.24 -17.86
N ILE A 30 1.74 -2.38 -18.48
CA ILE A 30 1.27 -3.61 -19.10
C ILE A 30 0.80 -3.33 -20.53
N GLU A 31 1.09 -4.24 -21.44
CA GLU A 31 0.58 -4.20 -22.81
C GLU A 31 -0.57 -5.20 -22.98
N ILE A 32 -1.70 -4.73 -23.48
CA ILE A 32 -2.89 -5.55 -23.75
C ILE A 32 -3.42 -5.17 -25.13
N GLY A 33 -3.44 -6.14 -26.04
CA GLY A 33 -3.95 -5.95 -27.41
C GLY A 33 -3.21 -4.86 -28.19
N GLY A 34 -1.89 -4.74 -28.03
CA GLY A 34 -1.05 -3.73 -28.69
C GLY A 34 -1.14 -2.32 -28.07
N LYS A 35 -1.91 -2.14 -26.99
CA LYS A 35 -2.00 -0.88 -26.27
C LYS A 35 -1.26 -0.98 -24.94
N VAL A 36 -0.38 -0.01 -24.67
CA VAL A 36 0.35 0.10 -23.40
C VAL A 36 -0.50 0.90 -22.40
N TYR A 37 -0.68 0.34 -21.21
CA TYR A 37 -1.34 0.98 -20.07
C TYR A 37 -0.29 1.32 -19.02
N THR A 38 -0.28 2.59 -18.64
CA THR A 38 0.52 3.13 -17.54
C THR A 38 -0.40 3.73 -16.49
N GLY A 39 0.04 3.71 -15.25
CA GLY A 39 -0.73 4.27 -14.14
C GLY A 39 -0.27 5.66 -13.72
N MET A 40 -0.84 6.14 -12.63
CA MET A 40 -0.36 7.32 -11.92
C MET A 40 1.09 7.11 -11.47
N PRO A 41 1.93 8.17 -11.37
CA PRO A 41 3.24 8.05 -10.77
C PRO A 41 3.14 7.48 -9.35
N LEU A 42 3.97 6.48 -9.01
CA LEU A 42 3.92 5.80 -7.71
C LEU A 42 4.01 6.76 -6.52
N ALA A 43 4.81 7.83 -6.66
CA ALA A 43 5.05 8.82 -5.61
C ALA A 43 3.80 9.62 -5.18
N VAL A 44 2.80 9.72 -6.05
CA VAL A 44 1.56 10.47 -5.78
C VAL A 44 0.33 9.56 -5.74
N SER A 45 0.49 8.27 -6.03
CA SER A 45 -0.62 7.33 -6.04
C SER A 45 -1.12 7.00 -4.63
N PRO A 46 -2.44 6.82 -4.43
CA PRO A 46 -2.98 6.19 -3.24
C PRO A 46 -2.77 4.68 -3.30
N ALA A 47 -2.84 3.98 -2.15
CA ALA A 47 -2.93 2.53 -2.12
C ALA A 47 -4.37 2.00 -2.15
N GLY A 48 -5.35 2.87 -1.92
CA GLY A 48 -6.78 2.56 -2.00
C GLY A 48 -7.60 3.80 -2.29
N MET A 49 -8.81 3.62 -2.82
CA MET A 49 -9.69 4.76 -3.13
C MET A 49 -10.29 5.43 -1.89
N SER A 50 -10.56 4.69 -0.81
CA SER A 50 -11.30 5.24 0.33
C SER A 50 -10.99 4.62 1.70
N ARG A 51 -10.49 3.39 1.73
CA ARG A 51 -10.40 2.61 3.00
C ARG A 51 -9.13 2.88 3.79
N HIS A 52 -7.97 2.65 3.18
CA HIS A 52 -6.65 2.84 3.78
C HIS A 52 -5.74 3.55 2.79
N HIS A 53 -4.77 4.31 3.26
CA HIS A 53 -3.80 5.03 2.43
C HIS A 53 -4.42 5.74 1.22
N SER A 54 -5.65 6.28 1.40
CA SER A 54 -6.44 6.96 0.36
C SER A 54 -6.10 8.45 0.26
N TYR A 55 -4.82 8.75 0.04
CA TYR A 55 -4.26 10.10 -0.08
C TYR A 55 -3.01 10.07 -0.97
N PRO A 56 -2.58 11.21 -1.54
CA PRO A 56 -1.38 11.28 -2.37
C PRO A 56 -0.14 10.75 -1.64
N GLY A 57 0.59 9.83 -2.30
CA GLY A 57 1.74 9.14 -1.71
C GLY A 57 1.43 7.96 -0.80
N GLY A 58 0.16 7.68 -0.56
CA GLY A 58 -0.29 6.57 0.28
C GLY A 58 0.21 5.20 -0.20
N PHE A 59 0.40 5.02 -1.53
CA PHE A 59 0.96 3.81 -2.09
C PHE A 59 2.38 3.51 -1.56
N ILE A 60 3.26 4.51 -1.57
CA ILE A 60 4.64 4.34 -1.08
C ILE A 60 4.63 4.01 0.42
N GLU A 61 3.80 4.72 1.20
CA GLU A 61 3.69 4.51 2.63
C GLU A 61 3.19 3.10 2.95
N HIS A 62 2.18 2.61 2.24
CA HIS A 62 1.66 1.26 2.35
C HIS A 62 2.72 0.19 2.05
N VAL A 63 3.43 0.30 0.91
CA VAL A 63 4.48 -0.66 0.55
C VAL A 63 5.59 -0.69 1.61
N VAL A 64 6.00 0.47 2.11
CA VAL A 64 7.03 0.55 3.17
C VAL A 64 6.53 -0.10 4.46
N ALA A 65 5.34 0.26 4.93
CA ALA A 65 4.78 -0.28 6.16
C ALA A 65 4.56 -1.79 6.08
N THR A 66 3.97 -2.28 4.99
CA THR A 66 3.76 -3.71 4.73
C THR A 66 5.08 -4.47 4.73
N THR A 67 6.13 -3.93 4.07
CA THR A 67 7.45 -4.58 4.04
C THR A 67 8.10 -4.62 5.43
N GLU A 68 8.02 -3.56 6.22
CA GLU A 68 8.58 -3.54 7.59
C GLU A 68 7.82 -4.51 8.51
N ILE A 69 6.50 -4.60 8.42
CA ILE A 69 5.69 -5.58 9.16
C ILE A 69 6.10 -7.00 8.76
N ALA A 70 6.22 -7.29 7.46
CA ALA A 70 6.61 -8.59 6.95
C ALA A 70 8.00 -9.01 7.45
N LEU A 71 8.97 -8.11 7.45
CA LEU A 71 10.32 -8.38 7.98
C LEU A 71 10.32 -8.63 9.49
N ASN A 72 9.45 -7.98 10.25
CA ASN A 72 9.27 -8.29 11.67
C ASN A 72 8.65 -9.68 11.87
N LEU A 73 7.70 -10.09 11.03
CA LEU A 73 7.16 -11.46 11.04
C LEU A 73 8.25 -12.49 10.70
N CYS A 74 9.12 -12.22 9.71
CA CYS A 74 10.28 -13.06 9.41
C CYS A 74 11.20 -13.21 10.65
N ASN A 75 11.48 -12.10 11.36
CA ASN A 75 12.27 -12.15 12.59
C ASN A 75 11.64 -13.05 13.67
N ILE A 76 10.32 -13.03 13.83
CA ILE A 76 9.58 -13.89 14.76
C ILE A 76 9.70 -15.36 14.33
N ILE A 77 9.49 -15.65 13.05
CA ILE A 77 9.57 -17.01 12.50
C ILE A 77 10.97 -17.61 12.78
N GLU A 78 12.02 -16.85 12.51
CA GLU A 78 13.40 -17.35 12.65
C GLU A 78 13.86 -17.43 14.11
N ARG A 79 13.58 -16.39 14.91
CA ARG A 79 14.14 -16.24 16.26
C ARG A 79 13.32 -16.90 17.35
N VAL A 80 11.98 -16.95 17.18
CA VAL A 80 11.06 -17.48 18.19
C VAL A 80 10.58 -18.88 17.83
N TYR A 81 10.21 -19.09 16.56
CA TYR A 81 9.67 -20.38 16.10
C TYR A 81 10.75 -21.28 15.50
N HIS A 82 12.00 -20.79 15.35
CA HIS A 82 13.13 -21.52 14.75
C HIS A 82 12.82 -22.08 13.35
N GLY A 83 11.91 -21.40 12.65
CA GLY A 83 11.52 -21.72 11.28
C GLY A 83 12.49 -21.10 10.26
N LYS A 84 12.21 -21.35 8.97
CA LYS A 84 12.94 -20.77 7.85
C LYS A 84 11.97 -20.00 6.98
N VAL A 85 12.42 -18.89 6.42
CA VAL A 85 11.66 -18.06 5.49
C VAL A 85 12.62 -17.40 4.49
N ASP A 86 12.24 -17.39 3.23
CA ASP A 86 12.99 -16.68 2.19
C ASP A 86 12.66 -15.18 2.24
N ARG A 87 13.56 -14.41 2.84
CA ARG A 87 13.39 -12.96 3.00
C ARG A 87 13.38 -12.21 1.68
N ASP A 88 14.12 -12.69 0.69
CA ASP A 88 14.19 -12.05 -0.63
C ASP A 88 12.85 -12.18 -1.36
N MET A 89 12.21 -13.35 -1.26
CA MET A 89 10.86 -13.58 -1.75
C MET A 89 9.81 -12.73 -1.02
N VAL A 90 9.90 -12.63 0.34
CA VAL A 90 8.98 -11.80 1.13
C VAL A 90 9.11 -10.32 0.75
N VAL A 91 10.33 -9.78 0.72
CA VAL A 91 10.56 -8.36 0.35
C VAL A 91 10.09 -8.08 -1.08
N SER A 92 10.42 -8.96 -2.01
CA SER A 92 9.97 -8.83 -3.40
C SER A 92 8.45 -8.88 -3.53
N GLY A 93 7.81 -9.80 -2.81
CA GLY A 93 6.36 -9.95 -2.77
C GLY A 93 5.65 -8.71 -2.23
N THR A 94 6.12 -8.18 -1.08
CA THR A 94 5.54 -6.97 -0.48
C THR A 94 5.77 -5.70 -1.31
N ILE A 95 6.87 -5.61 -2.06
CA ILE A 95 7.09 -4.50 -2.99
C ILE A 95 6.13 -4.58 -4.19
N LEU A 96 5.87 -5.76 -4.69
CA LEU A 96 5.15 -5.95 -5.96
C LEU A 96 3.65 -6.17 -5.80
N HIS A 97 3.13 -6.60 -4.63
CA HIS A 97 1.76 -7.09 -4.49
C HIS A 97 0.70 -6.13 -5.06
N ASP A 98 0.89 -4.85 -4.88
CA ASP A 98 -0.04 -3.79 -5.25
C ASP A 98 0.47 -2.84 -6.35
N ILE A 99 1.61 -3.16 -6.99
CA ILE A 99 2.29 -2.25 -7.93
C ILE A 99 1.40 -1.80 -9.11
N PHE A 100 0.33 -2.52 -9.42
CA PHE A 100 -0.61 -2.15 -10.47
C PHE A 100 -1.89 -1.46 -9.98
N LYS A 101 -2.06 -1.20 -8.69
CA LYS A 101 -3.13 -0.32 -8.20
C LYS A 101 -3.10 1.07 -8.86
N PRO A 102 -1.94 1.72 -9.09
CA PRO A 102 -1.87 2.98 -9.83
C PRO A 102 -2.45 2.96 -11.24
N LEU A 103 -2.51 1.78 -11.89
CA LEU A 103 -3.17 1.62 -13.20
C LEU A 103 -4.70 1.60 -13.09
N THR A 104 -5.20 1.24 -11.92
CA THR A 104 -6.64 1.06 -11.67
C THR A 104 -7.33 2.30 -11.13
N TYR A 105 -6.55 3.32 -10.76
CA TYR A 105 -7.07 4.58 -10.20
C TYR A 105 -6.70 5.76 -11.10
N GLN A 106 -7.57 6.76 -11.13
CA GLN A 106 -7.28 8.09 -11.66
C GLN A 106 -7.71 9.15 -10.65
N ALA A 107 -6.90 10.20 -10.54
CA ALA A 107 -7.18 11.32 -9.66
C ALA A 107 -8.38 12.11 -10.16
N GLU A 108 -9.18 12.62 -9.23
CA GLU A 108 -10.22 13.60 -9.39
C GLU A 108 -9.89 14.87 -8.59
N GLU A 109 -10.80 15.82 -8.57
CA GLU A 109 -10.68 17.01 -7.76
C GLU A 109 -10.60 16.66 -6.24
N ASN A 110 -9.95 17.55 -5.48
CA ASN A 110 -9.83 17.42 -4.01
C ASN A 110 -9.14 16.14 -3.51
N ASP A 111 -8.14 15.62 -4.25
CA ASP A 111 -7.41 14.40 -3.91
C ASP A 111 -8.31 13.16 -3.72
N THR A 112 -9.44 13.11 -4.40
CA THR A 112 -10.28 11.93 -4.51
C THR A 112 -9.88 11.09 -5.71
N TYR A 113 -10.34 9.83 -5.76
CA TYR A 113 -9.93 8.88 -6.79
C TYR A 113 -11.12 8.09 -7.28
N ARG A 114 -11.13 7.79 -8.59
CA ARG A 114 -12.10 6.89 -9.22
C ARG A 114 -11.41 5.75 -9.97
N SER A 115 -12.17 4.72 -10.30
CA SER A 115 -11.69 3.62 -11.13
C SER A 115 -11.40 4.09 -12.56
N THR A 116 -10.33 3.54 -13.15
CA THR A 116 -10.07 3.70 -14.58
C THR A 116 -10.95 2.77 -15.41
N PRO A 117 -11.19 3.03 -16.72
CA PRO A 117 -11.88 2.08 -17.61
C PRO A 117 -11.20 0.71 -17.70
N LEU A 118 -9.89 0.61 -17.41
CA LEU A 118 -9.18 -0.65 -17.30
C LEU A 118 -9.64 -1.43 -16.05
N ALA A 119 -9.77 -0.74 -14.92
CA ALA A 119 -10.19 -1.33 -13.65
C ALA A 119 -11.63 -1.84 -13.64
N GLU A 120 -12.48 -1.31 -14.52
CA GLU A 120 -13.87 -1.80 -14.73
C GLU A 120 -13.90 -3.20 -15.37
N ARG A 121 -12.79 -3.66 -15.94
CA ARG A 121 -12.68 -4.93 -16.68
C ARG A 121 -11.74 -5.91 -16.04
N LEU A 122 -10.62 -5.43 -15.50
CA LEU A 122 -9.56 -6.25 -14.90
C LEU A 122 -9.10 -5.59 -13.61
N ASP A 123 -9.07 -6.36 -12.53
CA ASP A 123 -8.52 -5.89 -11.26
C ASP A 123 -6.99 -5.83 -11.29
N HIS A 124 -6.38 -5.12 -10.32
CA HIS A 124 -4.94 -4.97 -10.23
C HIS A 124 -4.21 -6.32 -10.07
N LEU A 125 -4.86 -7.31 -9.41
CA LEU A 125 -4.26 -8.61 -9.17
C LEU A 125 -4.15 -9.44 -10.46
N THR A 126 -5.22 -9.45 -11.25
CA THR A 126 -5.21 -10.09 -12.58
C THR A 126 -4.14 -9.46 -13.47
N LEU A 127 -4.03 -8.14 -13.47
CA LEU A 127 -3.04 -7.40 -14.25
C LEU A 127 -1.60 -7.73 -13.81
N ILE A 128 -1.30 -7.68 -12.51
CA ILE A 128 0.07 -7.91 -12.01
C ILE A 128 0.50 -9.35 -12.23
N VAL A 129 -0.35 -10.34 -11.97
CA VAL A 129 -0.03 -11.75 -12.16
C VAL A 129 0.27 -12.05 -13.63
N SER A 130 -0.56 -11.53 -14.55
CA SER A 130 -0.33 -11.68 -16.00
C SER A 130 1.04 -11.11 -16.41
N GLU A 131 1.38 -9.94 -15.93
CA GLU A 131 2.64 -9.27 -16.28
C GLU A 131 3.86 -9.95 -15.63
N MET A 132 3.73 -10.47 -14.40
CA MET A 132 4.79 -11.24 -13.75
C MET A 132 5.09 -12.53 -14.52
N VAL A 133 4.05 -13.23 -14.98
CA VAL A 133 4.21 -14.42 -15.86
C VAL A 133 4.93 -14.03 -17.15
N ARG A 134 4.51 -12.97 -17.81
CA ARG A 134 5.12 -12.47 -19.05
C ARG A 134 6.60 -12.09 -18.87
N ARG A 135 6.97 -11.51 -17.71
CA ARG A 135 8.36 -11.14 -17.38
C ARG A 135 9.19 -12.29 -16.81
N GLY A 136 8.63 -13.49 -16.68
CA GLY A 136 9.35 -14.70 -16.23
C GLY A 136 9.78 -14.63 -14.76
N PHE A 137 8.92 -14.10 -13.88
CA PHE A 137 9.16 -14.18 -12.44
C PHE A 137 9.04 -15.63 -11.92
N PRO A 138 9.72 -15.99 -10.81
CA PRO A 138 9.58 -17.31 -10.20
C PRO A 138 8.13 -17.59 -9.77
N LEU A 139 7.69 -18.85 -9.94
CA LEU A 139 6.34 -19.28 -9.59
C LEU A 139 5.96 -18.93 -8.12
N ASP A 140 6.90 -19.15 -7.20
CA ASP A 140 6.65 -18.87 -5.78
C ASP A 140 6.43 -17.38 -5.52
N LEU A 141 7.14 -16.49 -6.21
CA LEU A 141 6.88 -15.05 -6.09
C LEU A 141 5.55 -14.64 -6.72
N ILE A 142 5.18 -15.24 -7.87
CA ILE A 142 3.86 -15.04 -8.47
C ILE A 142 2.77 -15.51 -7.50
N HIS A 143 2.98 -16.66 -6.83
CA HIS A 143 2.06 -17.16 -5.80
C HIS A 143 1.91 -16.19 -4.63
N ILE A 144 3.02 -15.65 -4.11
CA ILE A 144 2.99 -14.65 -3.02
C ILE A 144 2.08 -13.47 -3.41
N VAL A 145 2.31 -12.90 -4.60
CA VAL A 145 1.51 -11.78 -5.09
C VAL A 145 0.06 -12.19 -5.34
N CYS A 146 -0.19 -13.36 -5.95
CA CYS A 146 -1.53 -13.84 -6.22
C CYS A 146 -2.36 -14.11 -4.95
N ALA A 147 -1.70 -14.51 -3.86
CA ALA A 147 -2.33 -14.91 -2.60
C ALA A 147 -2.44 -13.79 -1.54
N HIS A 148 -1.93 -12.57 -1.81
CA HIS A 148 -1.85 -11.54 -0.77
C HIS A 148 -3.22 -11.11 -0.20
N HIS A 149 -4.31 -11.19 -0.97
CA HIS A 149 -5.67 -10.94 -0.46
C HIS A 149 -6.27 -12.13 0.32
N GLY A 150 -5.61 -13.29 0.33
CA GLY A 150 -6.17 -14.53 0.89
C GLY A 150 -7.37 -15.07 0.10
N GLY A 151 -7.87 -16.24 0.49
CA GLY A 151 -8.91 -16.92 -0.28
C GLY A 151 -10.33 -16.37 -0.12
N GLN A 152 -10.56 -15.44 0.80
CA GLN A 152 -11.89 -14.80 0.95
C GLN A 152 -12.05 -13.59 0.00
N ALA A 153 -10.97 -12.87 -0.27
CA ALA A 153 -10.99 -11.66 -1.09
C ALA A 153 -10.12 -11.77 -2.35
N GLY A 154 -9.35 -12.85 -2.48
CA GLY A 154 -8.48 -13.13 -3.60
C GLY A 154 -8.73 -14.53 -4.20
N PRO A 155 -8.05 -14.87 -5.29
CA PRO A 155 -8.29 -16.11 -6.04
C PRO A 155 -7.76 -17.35 -5.35
N ILE A 156 -6.79 -17.24 -4.43
CA ILE A 156 -6.11 -18.37 -3.79
C ILE A 156 -5.66 -18.04 -2.37
N TRP A 157 -5.67 -19.06 -1.51
CA TRP A 157 -5.08 -18.98 -0.16
C TRP A 157 -3.54 -19.04 -0.22
N PRO A 158 -2.82 -18.35 0.72
CA PRO A 158 -1.40 -18.54 0.91
C PRO A 158 -1.03 -20.01 1.16
N ARG A 159 -0.11 -20.55 0.37
CA ARG A 159 0.34 -21.97 0.47
C ARG A 159 1.80 -22.09 0.89
N THR A 160 2.52 -20.97 0.99
CA THR A 160 3.88 -20.93 1.51
C THR A 160 3.95 -19.99 2.70
N ILE A 161 5.03 -20.09 3.49
CA ILE A 161 5.27 -19.19 4.64
C ILE A 161 5.42 -17.76 4.15
N GLU A 162 6.12 -17.55 3.06
CA GLU A 162 6.37 -16.25 2.44
C GLU A 162 5.05 -15.58 2.01
N ALA A 163 4.15 -16.35 1.37
CA ALA A 163 2.83 -15.87 0.97
C ALA A 163 1.96 -15.52 2.18
N LEU A 164 2.01 -16.35 3.23
CA LEU A 164 1.29 -16.08 4.48
C LEU A 164 1.81 -14.82 5.17
N VAL A 165 3.13 -14.64 5.23
CA VAL A 165 3.77 -13.44 5.80
C VAL A 165 3.34 -12.18 5.04
N CYS A 166 3.38 -12.20 3.71
CA CYS A 166 2.95 -11.07 2.89
C CYS A 166 1.45 -10.76 3.09
N HIS A 167 0.58 -11.78 3.10
CA HIS A 167 -0.85 -11.62 3.36
C HIS A 167 -1.12 -10.98 4.74
N LEU A 168 -0.50 -11.51 5.80
CA LEU A 168 -0.69 -10.98 7.15
C LEU A 168 -0.16 -9.55 7.29
N ALA A 169 0.96 -9.23 6.64
CA ALA A 169 1.53 -7.89 6.67
C ALA A 169 0.63 -6.88 5.96
N ASP A 170 0.12 -7.20 4.76
CA ASP A 170 -0.82 -6.35 4.03
C ASP A 170 -2.11 -6.12 4.82
N VAL A 171 -2.75 -7.19 5.32
CA VAL A 171 -3.96 -7.09 6.14
C VAL A 171 -3.73 -6.26 7.40
N THR A 172 -2.57 -6.42 8.06
CA THR A 172 -2.25 -5.69 9.29
C THR A 172 -2.11 -4.20 9.01
N ASP A 173 -1.34 -3.81 7.99
CA ASP A 173 -1.15 -2.41 7.64
C ASP A 173 -2.45 -1.77 7.15
N SER A 174 -3.16 -2.43 6.23
CA SER A 174 -4.42 -1.94 5.68
C SER A 174 -5.48 -1.69 6.77
N ARG A 175 -5.58 -2.58 7.76
CA ARG A 175 -6.48 -2.42 8.90
C ARG A 175 -6.03 -1.32 9.84
N LEU A 176 -4.75 -1.32 10.23
CA LEU A 176 -4.21 -0.31 11.14
C LEU A 176 -4.42 1.09 10.58
N ASN A 177 -3.98 1.33 9.36
CA ASN A 177 -4.12 2.62 8.71
C ASN A 177 -5.61 2.99 8.54
N GLY A 178 -6.43 2.08 8.02
CA GLY A 178 -7.85 2.30 7.78
C GLY A 178 -8.61 2.69 9.05
N GLU A 179 -8.35 2.01 10.18
CA GLU A 179 -8.99 2.32 11.47
C GLU A 179 -8.56 3.68 12.01
N VAL A 180 -7.28 4.05 11.87
CA VAL A 180 -6.77 5.35 12.32
C VAL A 180 -7.35 6.49 11.46
N LEU A 181 -7.43 6.33 10.13
CA LEU A 181 -8.09 7.29 9.24
C LEU A 181 -9.56 7.47 9.59
N ARG A 182 -10.28 6.36 9.83
CA ARG A 182 -11.69 6.39 10.23
C ARG A 182 -11.89 7.10 11.56
N ALA A 183 -11.04 6.80 12.56
CA ALA A 183 -11.08 7.47 13.86
C ALA A 183 -10.83 8.98 13.74
N ALA A 184 -9.84 9.39 12.95
CA ALA A 184 -9.55 10.80 12.74
C ALA A 184 -10.72 11.56 12.08
N ARG A 185 -11.35 10.97 11.05
CA ARG A 185 -12.55 11.54 10.41
C ARG A 185 -13.72 11.66 11.41
N TYR A 186 -13.99 10.62 12.17
CA TYR A 186 -15.02 10.66 13.22
C TYR A 186 -14.76 11.74 14.26
N LEU A 187 -13.52 11.81 14.78
CA LEU A 187 -13.15 12.80 15.78
C LEU A 187 -13.24 14.23 15.25
N SER A 188 -12.80 14.48 14.00
CA SER A 188 -12.89 15.80 13.37
C SER A 188 -14.35 16.23 13.25
N ARG A 189 -15.23 15.36 12.73
CA ARG A 189 -16.67 15.65 12.62
C ARG A 189 -17.30 15.97 13.98
N LYS A 190 -16.98 15.19 15.02
CA LYS A 190 -17.52 15.40 16.37
C LYS A 190 -17.02 16.70 17.02
N ALA A 191 -15.78 17.11 16.76
CA ALA A 191 -15.17 18.29 17.36
C ALA A 191 -15.50 19.60 16.62
N THR A 192 -15.71 19.54 15.29
CA THR A 192 -15.84 20.74 14.44
C THR A 192 -17.14 20.81 13.62
N GLY A 193 -17.96 19.76 13.66
CA GLY A 193 -19.17 19.63 12.82
C GLY A 193 -18.90 19.07 11.40
N GLU A 194 -17.64 19.00 10.97
CA GLU A 194 -17.25 18.58 9.62
C GLU A 194 -16.13 17.56 9.65
N GLU A 195 -16.14 16.59 8.72
CA GLU A 195 -15.04 15.66 8.53
C GLU A 195 -13.84 16.34 7.85
N LEU A 196 -12.67 15.78 8.04
CA LEU A 196 -11.51 16.01 7.18
C LEU A 196 -11.66 15.11 5.95
N ASP A 197 -11.78 15.68 4.75
CA ASP A 197 -12.04 14.94 3.51
C ASP A 197 -10.91 13.96 3.20
N VAL A 198 -9.70 14.47 2.99
CA VAL A 198 -8.49 13.67 2.81
C VAL A 198 -7.61 13.84 4.03
N VAL A 199 -7.13 12.73 4.58
CA VAL A 199 -6.29 12.70 5.78
C VAL A 199 -5.12 11.78 5.53
N SER A 200 -3.90 12.30 5.58
CA SER A 200 -2.69 11.46 5.57
C SER A 200 -2.55 10.68 6.88
N SER A 201 -1.77 9.59 6.90
CA SER A 201 -1.47 8.85 8.12
C SER A 201 -0.98 9.77 9.23
N LYS A 202 -0.03 10.63 8.93
CA LYS A 202 0.53 11.57 9.90
C LYS A 202 -0.55 12.46 10.55
N GLU A 203 -1.40 13.07 9.73
CA GLU A 203 -2.48 13.91 10.22
C GLU A 203 -3.50 13.12 11.03
N ALA A 204 -3.82 11.90 10.60
CA ALA A 204 -4.75 11.03 11.32
C ALA A 204 -4.21 10.66 12.71
N PHE A 205 -2.94 10.28 12.82
CA PHE A 205 -2.31 10.01 14.09
C PHE A 205 -2.23 11.27 14.98
N GLU A 206 -1.94 12.44 14.40
CA GLU A 206 -1.98 13.72 15.15
C GLU A 206 -3.37 13.99 15.75
N VAL A 207 -4.44 13.79 14.96
CA VAL A 207 -5.83 13.98 15.43
C VAL A 207 -6.18 12.99 16.54
N VAL A 208 -5.91 11.70 16.35
CA VAL A 208 -6.20 10.64 17.34
C VAL A 208 -5.42 10.90 18.63
N HIS A 209 -4.12 11.21 18.53
CA HIS A 209 -3.29 11.51 19.70
C HIS A 209 -3.78 12.76 20.45
N SER A 210 -4.21 13.80 19.74
CA SER A 210 -4.70 15.03 20.33
C SER A 210 -5.94 14.82 21.23
N LYS A 211 -6.75 13.79 20.92
CA LYS A 211 -7.90 13.41 21.75
C LYS A 211 -7.45 12.88 23.13
N VAL A 212 -6.36 12.12 23.17
CA VAL A 212 -5.81 11.57 24.41
C VAL A 212 -5.21 12.66 25.28
N VAL A 213 -4.47 13.59 24.68
CA VAL A 213 -3.71 14.62 25.41
C VAL A 213 -4.58 15.82 25.80
N GLY A 214 -5.44 16.29 24.91
CA GLY A 214 -6.17 17.56 25.08
C GLY A 214 -7.70 17.44 24.97
N GLY A 215 -8.26 16.24 25.01
CA GLY A 215 -9.70 16.03 24.91
C GLY A 215 -10.29 16.57 23.60
N TRP A 216 -11.51 17.02 23.63
CA TRP A 216 -12.20 17.58 22.45
C TRP A 216 -11.62 18.91 21.98
N ASP A 217 -11.12 19.75 22.89
CA ASP A 217 -10.45 21.00 22.53
C ASP A 217 -9.12 20.75 21.81
N GLY A 218 -8.37 19.72 22.22
CA GLY A 218 -7.17 19.28 21.54
C GLY A 218 -7.46 18.86 20.10
N VAL A 219 -8.51 18.06 19.89
CA VAL A 219 -8.95 17.65 18.53
C VAL A 219 -9.30 18.88 17.70
N LYS A 220 -10.14 19.78 18.22
CA LYS A 220 -10.56 21.00 17.51
C LYS A 220 -9.37 21.83 17.05
N LYS A 221 -8.41 22.10 17.95
CA LYS A 221 -7.19 22.86 17.65
C LYS A 221 -6.34 22.17 16.56
N THR A 222 -6.22 20.85 16.64
CA THR A 222 -5.44 20.08 15.67
C THR A 222 -6.09 20.09 14.28
N VAL A 223 -7.40 19.89 14.20
CA VAL A 223 -8.15 19.94 12.93
C VAL A 223 -8.06 21.33 12.29
N GLU A 224 -8.25 22.40 13.07
CA GLU A 224 -8.09 23.76 12.56
C GLU A 224 -6.67 24.06 12.06
N LYS A 225 -5.64 23.55 12.73
CA LYS A 225 -4.24 23.65 12.28
C LYS A 225 -4.03 22.97 10.94
N ILE A 226 -4.57 21.74 10.76
CA ILE A 226 -4.48 20.99 9.52
C ILE A 226 -5.16 21.75 8.38
N ARG A 227 -6.39 22.25 8.59
CA ARG A 227 -7.12 23.04 7.59
C ARG A 227 -6.36 24.29 7.17
N ARG A 228 -5.84 25.06 8.13
CA ARG A 228 -5.05 26.29 7.85
C ARG A 228 -3.79 25.99 7.02
N LYS A 229 -3.14 24.84 7.26
CA LYS A 229 -1.95 24.45 6.52
C LYS A 229 -2.30 24.18 5.04
N ARG A 230 -3.41 23.49 4.78
CA ARG A 230 -3.85 23.15 3.42
C ARG A 230 -4.25 24.40 2.62
N MET A 231 -4.95 25.35 3.24
CA MET A 231 -5.31 26.64 2.60
C MET A 231 -4.10 27.49 2.19
N LYS A 232 -2.90 27.22 2.72
CA LYS A 232 -1.67 27.93 2.36
C LYS A 232 -0.89 27.24 1.24
N THR A 233 -1.23 25.98 0.91
CA THR A 233 -0.54 25.15 -0.08
C THR A 233 -1.37 24.95 -1.36
N SER A 234 -2.64 25.35 -1.35
CA SER A 234 -3.52 25.50 -2.51
C SER A 234 -3.39 26.88 -3.12
#